data_1c33beac74edfc679d6c7bf8c4754d27
#
_entry.id   1c33beac74edfc679d6c7bf8c4754d27
#
_cell.length_a   1.000
_cell.length_b   1.000
_cell.length_c   1.000
_cell.angle_alpha   90.00
_cell.angle_beta   90.00
_cell.angle_gamma   90.00
#
_symmetry.space_group_name_H-M   'P 1'
#
loop_
_entity.id
_entity.type
_entity.pdbx_description
1 polymer ?
#
loop_
_entity_poly.entity_id
_entity_poly.type
_entity_poly.pdbx_seq_one_letter_code
_entity_poly.pdbx_strand_id
1 'polypeptide(L)'
;MRATTLSPTSAAFVALLGALTTLPPLSTDIALPALPAIASALHASSAAMQATLSVFIFAFGAGQLVMGPLSDRYGRRPVLLGGLTLFTLAGVVCTLTSDAGLLIAARVVQGFGACAGTVVARAIVQDVSPDRARAATLQGYVSGVTSLAPVIAPLLGAAMLALLGWRPLYGALVVAGLALVAAVRFLLPETSPRAARDLGAAYARVLRLPRTIPLALFVTCLFGAYFALISGSPFALVTQMHVPSGLYAVAFALNACALLTGSFGGARVARRVGPERLFGIGVGLAVLAGIATFAVDTFAPTPAGFVATFACIAFASGIALPNAYAAALADAGPDAGLTSGMLGAAQMIGGGIAGTIAGVLPFAPAESIGIVALAGTLGAAAAYALSRRTR
;
A
#
# COMPACT_ATOMS: atom_id res chain seq x y z
N MET A 1 12.42 -10.32 35.93
CA MET A 1 12.73 -9.05 35.23
C MET A 1 11.42 -8.47 34.71
N ARG A 2 10.93 -7.34 35.24
CA ARG A 2 9.78 -6.62 34.67
C ARG A 2 10.26 -6.03 33.35
N ALA A 3 9.69 -6.49 32.23
CA ALA A 3 9.97 -5.90 30.92
C ALA A 3 9.60 -4.41 31.00
N THR A 4 10.55 -3.54 30.68
CA THR A 4 10.31 -2.09 30.56
C THR A 4 9.44 -1.85 29.34
N THR A 5 8.13 -1.78 29.56
CA THR A 5 7.17 -1.49 28.48
C THR A 5 7.29 -0.01 28.09
N LEU A 6 7.20 0.25 26.77
CA LEU A 6 7.28 1.60 26.23
C LEU A 6 6.07 2.44 26.69
N SER A 7 6.35 3.68 27.09
CA SER A 7 5.27 4.65 27.32
C SER A 7 4.62 5.04 26.00
N PRO A 8 3.27 5.13 25.93
CA PRO A 8 2.54 5.52 24.71
C PRO A 8 2.91 6.89 24.12
N THR A 9 3.57 7.73 24.91
CA THR A 9 4.03 9.08 24.49
C THR A 9 5.50 9.12 24.09
N SER A 10 6.22 8.00 24.20
CA SER A 10 7.67 7.97 23.89
C SER A 10 7.93 7.94 22.38
N ALA A 11 9.04 8.56 21.95
CA ALA A 11 9.49 8.49 20.56
C ALA A 11 9.73 7.03 20.11
N ALA A 12 10.21 6.16 21.01
CA ALA A 12 10.42 4.74 20.75
C ALA A 12 9.11 3.99 20.47
N PHE A 13 7.99 4.36 21.14
CA PHE A 13 6.67 3.81 20.85
C PHE A 13 6.19 4.22 19.46
N VAL A 14 6.33 5.49 19.10
CA VAL A 14 6.01 6.01 17.76
C VAL A 14 6.85 5.32 16.69
N ALA A 15 8.15 5.16 16.93
CA ALA A 15 9.06 4.48 16.01
C ALA A 15 8.66 3.01 15.81
N LEU A 16 8.27 2.30 16.88
CA LEU A 16 7.81 0.92 16.78
C LEU A 16 6.52 0.81 15.94
N LEU A 17 5.52 1.65 16.21
CA LEU A 17 4.27 1.65 15.42
C LEU A 17 4.54 2.07 13.96
N GLY A 18 5.42 3.04 13.76
CA GLY A 18 5.88 3.46 12.43
C GLY A 18 6.57 2.32 11.68
N ALA A 19 7.49 1.60 12.32
CA ALA A 19 8.15 0.44 11.73
C ALA A 19 7.19 -0.69 11.36
N LEU A 20 6.19 -0.97 12.23
CA LEU A 20 5.13 -1.95 11.94
C LEU A 20 4.31 -1.58 10.69
N THR A 21 3.97 -0.30 10.53
CA THR A 21 3.20 0.19 9.37
C THR A 21 4.06 0.37 8.11
N THR A 22 5.37 0.49 8.26
CA THR A 22 6.34 0.62 7.16
C THR A 22 6.68 -0.73 6.51
N LEU A 23 6.52 -1.84 7.24
CA LEU A 23 6.92 -3.17 6.79
C LEU A 23 6.27 -3.59 5.45
N PRO A 24 4.95 -3.37 5.20
CA PRO A 24 4.34 -3.72 3.91
C PRO A 24 4.91 -2.93 2.72
N PRO A 25 4.96 -1.57 2.71
CA PRO A 25 5.53 -0.84 1.60
C PRO A 25 7.04 -1.13 1.45
N LEU A 26 7.79 -1.30 2.53
CA LEU A 26 9.19 -1.73 2.44
C LEU A 26 9.31 -3.08 1.73
N SER A 27 8.43 -4.04 2.04
CA SER A 27 8.44 -5.39 1.46
C SER A 27 8.10 -5.42 -0.03
N THR A 28 7.31 -4.47 -0.52
CA THR A 28 7.01 -4.32 -1.96
C THR A 28 8.12 -3.56 -2.67
N ASP A 29 8.50 -2.42 -2.13
CA ASP A 29 9.27 -1.42 -2.87
C ASP A 29 10.76 -1.75 -2.94
N ILE A 30 11.31 -2.46 -1.94
CA ILE A 30 12.70 -2.92 -1.93
C ILE A 30 12.99 -3.92 -3.05
N ALA A 31 11.99 -4.73 -3.44
CA ALA A 31 12.12 -5.74 -4.48
C ALA A 31 11.94 -5.18 -5.90
N LEU A 32 11.31 -4.01 -6.07
CA LEU A 32 10.97 -3.45 -7.38
C LEU A 32 12.16 -3.40 -8.35
N PRO A 33 13.31 -2.79 -8.02
CA PRO A 33 14.45 -2.72 -8.95
C PRO A 33 15.06 -4.08 -9.27
N ALA A 34 14.79 -5.10 -8.45
CA ALA A 34 15.33 -6.44 -8.61
C ALA A 34 14.42 -7.40 -9.37
N LEU A 35 13.14 -7.05 -9.61
CA LEU A 35 12.18 -7.97 -10.25
C LEU A 35 12.66 -8.54 -11.60
N PRO A 36 13.26 -7.75 -12.53
CA PRO A 36 13.79 -8.31 -13.76
C PRO A 36 14.93 -9.29 -13.53
N ALA A 37 15.82 -9.01 -12.56
CA ALA A 37 16.91 -9.92 -12.20
C ALA A 37 16.40 -11.21 -11.54
N ILE A 38 15.36 -11.14 -10.71
CA ILE A 38 14.70 -12.30 -10.11
C ILE A 38 14.03 -13.14 -11.20
N ALA A 39 13.34 -12.50 -12.17
CA ALA A 39 12.74 -13.18 -13.31
C ALA A 39 13.77 -14.01 -14.08
N SER A 40 14.91 -13.40 -14.41
CA SER A 40 16.01 -14.07 -15.08
C SER A 40 16.59 -15.22 -14.24
N ALA A 41 16.84 -14.99 -12.95
CA ALA A 41 17.44 -16.00 -12.06
C ALA A 41 16.53 -17.21 -11.80
N LEU A 42 15.21 -17.03 -11.84
CA LEU A 42 14.22 -18.10 -11.64
C LEU A 42 13.65 -18.64 -12.96
N HIS A 43 14.17 -18.20 -14.11
CA HIS A 43 13.66 -18.55 -15.45
C HIS A 43 12.14 -18.33 -15.57
N ALA A 44 11.63 -17.25 -14.96
CA ALA A 44 10.23 -16.94 -14.87
C ALA A 44 9.83 -15.77 -15.81
N SER A 45 8.57 -15.75 -16.21
CA SER A 45 8.04 -14.65 -17.02
C SER A 45 7.93 -13.35 -16.21
N SER A 46 7.92 -12.20 -16.90
CA SER A 46 7.63 -10.90 -16.29
C SER A 46 6.29 -10.89 -15.57
N ALA A 47 5.27 -11.55 -16.14
CA ALA A 47 3.95 -11.71 -15.52
C ALA A 47 4.01 -12.45 -14.18
N ALA A 48 4.77 -13.55 -14.09
CA ALA A 48 4.94 -14.29 -12.85
C ALA A 48 5.64 -13.44 -11.76
N MET A 49 6.64 -12.66 -12.12
CA MET A 49 7.32 -11.78 -11.16
C MET A 49 6.45 -10.61 -10.74
N GLN A 50 5.69 -10.02 -11.66
CA GLN A 50 4.70 -8.99 -11.32
C GLN A 50 3.60 -9.53 -10.40
N ALA A 51 3.20 -10.80 -10.60
CA ALA A 51 2.25 -11.47 -9.71
C ALA A 51 2.76 -11.56 -8.26
N THR A 52 4.08 -11.64 -8.00
CA THR A 52 4.62 -11.65 -6.63
C THR A 52 4.24 -10.40 -5.83
N LEU A 53 4.15 -9.25 -6.49
CA LEU A 53 3.70 -8.00 -5.86
C LEU A 53 2.17 -7.98 -5.75
N SER A 54 1.48 -8.37 -6.82
CA SER A 54 0.02 -8.35 -6.89
C SER A 54 -0.62 -9.26 -5.85
N VAL A 55 -0.13 -10.48 -5.68
CA VAL A 55 -0.66 -11.42 -4.68
C VAL A 55 -0.33 -10.97 -3.24
N PHE A 56 0.83 -10.34 -3.02
CA PHE A 56 1.18 -9.78 -1.74
C PHE A 56 0.18 -8.68 -1.34
N ILE A 57 -0.07 -7.71 -2.22
CA ILE A 57 -1.01 -6.60 -1.97
C ILE A 57 -2.44 -7.10 -1.85
N PHE A 58 -2.85 -8.07 -2.66
CA PHE A 58 -4.17 -8.70 -2.56
C PHE A 58 -4.36 -9.39 -1.19
N ALA A 59 -3.39 -10.22 -0.78
CA ALA A 59 -3.43 -10.91 0.51
C ALA A 59 -3.36 -9.93 1.68
N PHE A 60 -2.58 -8.85 1.56
CA PHE A 60 -2.55 -7.75 2.51
C PHE A 60 -3.92 -7.07 2.64
N GLY A 61 -4.59 -6.80 1.52
CA GLY A 61 -5.94 -6.22 1.50
C GLY A 61 -6.97 -7.15 2.15
N ALA A 62 -6.99 -8.42 1.77
CA ALA A 62 -7.87 -9.43 2.36
C ALA A 62 -7.62 -9.58 3.88
N GLY A 63 -6.36 -9.54 4.29
CA GLY A 63 -5.97 -9.59 5.70
C GLY A 63 -6.53 -8.41 6.52
N GLN A 64 -6.72 -7.22 5.93
CA GLN A 64 -7.28 -6.07 6.66
C GLN A 64 -8.69 -6.34 7.20
N LEU A 65 -9.49 -7.14 6.48
CA LEU A 65 -10.84 -7.51 6.93
C LEU A 65 -10.84 -8.52 8.10
N VAL A 66 -9.75 -9.27 8.26
CA VAL A 66 -9.62 -10.35 9.25
C VAL A 66 -8.85 -9.90 10.50
N MET A 67 -7.74 -9.18 10.31
CA MET A 67 -6.80 -8.86 11.40
C MET A 67 -7.37 -7.89 12.43
N GLY A 68 -8.26 -6.97 12.04
CA GLY A 68 -8.96 -6.08 12.95
C GLY A 68 -9.78 -6.86 13.98
N PRO A 69 -10.82 -7.58 13.52
CA PRO A 69 -11.63 -8.47 14.37
C PRO A 69 -10.84 -9.44 15.23
N LEU A 70 -9.83 -10.05 14.61
CA LEU A 70 -8.98 -11.03 15.32
C LEU A 70 -8.24 -10.37 16.49
N SER A 71 -7.73 -9.14 16.28
CA SER A 71 -7.02 -8.40 17.33
C SER A 71 -7.94 -7.84 18.43
N ASP A 72 -9.21 -7.57 18.10
CA ASP A 72 -10.22 -7.20 19.11
C ASP A 72 -10.58 -8.38 20.01
N ARG A 73 -10.62 -9.59 19.44
CA ARG A 73 -10.99 -10.81 20.15
C ARG A 73 -9.85 -11.42 20.99
N TYR A 74 -8.66 -11.54 20.39
CA TYR A 74 -7.52 -12.25 20.99
C TYR A 74 -6.51 -11.33 21.65
N GLY A 75 -6.61 -10.02 21.42
CA GLY A 75 -5.67 -9.01 21.90
C GLY A 75 -4.73 -8.52 20.79
N ARG A 76 -4.22 -7.31 20.96
CA ARG A 76 -3.34 -6.65 19.97
C ARG A 76 -2.02 -7.38 19.79
N ARG A 77 -1.35 -7.64 20.94
CA ARG A 77 -0.02 -8.22 20.97
C ARG A 77 0.06 -9.66 20.42
N PRO A 78 -0.82 -10.62 20.78
CA PRO A 78 -0.81 -11.96 20.19
C PRO A 78 -1.00 -11.97 18.68
N VAL A 79 -1.91 -11.14 18.15
CA VAL A 79 -2.17 -11.07 16.71
C VAL A 79 -1.00 -10.44 15.96
N LEU A 80 -0.36 -9.40 16.51
CA LEU A 80 0.89 -8.86 15.98
C LEU A 80 1.99 -9.91 15.90
N LEU A 81 2.23 -10.64 17.00
CA LEU A 81 3.26 -11.67 17.04
C LEU A 81 3.00 -12.78 16.02
N GLY A 82 1.74 -13.24 15.90
CA GLY A 82 1.35 -14.24 14.91
C GLY A 82 1.58 -13.76 13.47
N GLY A 83 1.11 -12.55 13.15
CA GLY A 83 1.28 -11.97 11.80
C GLY A 83 2.74 -11.72 11.45
N LEU A 84 3.54 -11.15 12.36
CA LEU A 84 4.96 -10.91 12.15
C LEU A 84 5.75 -12.22 12.02
N THR A 85 5.38 -13.26 12.76
CA THR A 85 5.98 -14.59 12.62
C THR A 85 5.69 -15.19 11.25
N LEU A 86 4.42 -15.12 10.78
CA LEU A 86 4.06 -15.54 9.42
C LEU A 86 4.83 -14.76 8.35
N PHE A 87 4.92 -13.43 8.49
CA PHE A 87 5.70 -12.58 7.60
C PHE A 87 7.16 -13.01 7.52
N THR A 88 7.78 -13.26 8.67
CA THR A 88 9.19 -13.62 8.80
C THR A 88 9.47 -14.99 8.20
N LEU A 89 8.66 -16.00 8.55
CA LEU A 89 8.81 -17.36 8.00
C LEU A 89 8.62 -17.39 6.48
N ALA A 90 7.62 -16.69 5.96
CA ALA A 90 7.44 -16.55 4.53
C ALA A 90 8.62 -15.81 3.87
N GLY A 91 9.19 -14.81 4.55
CA GLY A 91 10.41 -14.12 4.12
C GLY A 91 11.62 -15.05 3.99
N VAL A 92 11.78 -16.01 4.93
CA VAL A 92 12.82 -17.06 4.83
C VAL A 92 12.62 -17.90 3.56
N VAL A 93 11.38 -18.33 3.28
CA VAL A 93 11.07 -19.06 2.04
C VAL A 93 11.40 -18.21 0.81
N CYS A 94 11.02 -16.92 0.78
CA CYS A 94 11.36 -16.03 -0.33
C CYS A 94 12.88 -15.90 -0.54
N THR A 95 13.67 -15.90 0.55
CA THR A 95 15.14 -15.78 0.47
C THR A 95 15.80 -17.04 -0.12
N LEU A 96 15.29 -18.22 0.24
CA LEU A 96 15.93 -19.51 -0.05
C LEU A 96 15.43 -20.16 -1.33
N THR A 97 14.23 -19.83 -1.80
CA THR A 97 13.61 -20.51 -2.93
C THR A 97 14.36 -20.28 -4.25
N SER A 98 14.30 -21.30 -5.10
CA SER A 98 14.72 -21.24 -6.52
C SER A 98 13.55 -21.53 -7.46
N ASP A 99 12.32 -21.58 -6.93
CA ASP A 99 11.09 -21.81 -7.69
C ASP A 99 10.20 -20.59 -7.66
N ALA A 100 9.74 -20.13 -8.82
CA ALA A 100 8.90 -18.94 -8.95
C ALA A 100 7.50 -19.13 -8.34
N GLY A 101 6.93 -20.33 -8.45
CA GLY A 101 5.62 -20.65 -7.87
C GLY A 101 5.65 -20.61 -6.35
N LEU A 102 6.72 -21.18 -5.76
CA LEU A 102 6.92 -21.13 -4.30
C LEU A 102 7.17 -19.70 -3.82
N LEU A 103 7.90 -18.89 -4.61
CA LEU A 103 8.06 -17.46 -4.30
C LEU A 103 6.70 -16.77 -4.27
N ILE A 104 5.85 -16.96 -5.29
CA ILE A 104 4.51 -16.36 -5.34
C ILE A 104 3.66 -16.82 -4.15
N ALA A 105 3.65 -18.12 -3.82
CA ALA A 105 2.91 -18.65 -2.68
C ALA A 105 3.39 -18.06 -1.35
N ALA A 106 4.70 -17.96 -1.16
CA ALA A 106 5.29 -17.33 0.02
C ALA A 106 4.91 -15.85 0.14
N ARG A 107 4.80 -15.12 -0.98
CA ARG A 107 4.37 -13.72 -1.00
C ARG A 107 2.92 -13.55 -0.57
N VAL A 108 2.02 -14.50 -0.84
CA VAL A 108 0.64 -14.49 -0.31
C VAL A 108 0.67 -14.53 1.23
N VAL A 109 1.39 -15.50 1.80
CA VAL A 109 1.52 -15.66 3.26
C VAL A 109 2.18 -14.43 3.88
N GLN A 110 3.21 -13.90 3.25
CA GLN A 110 3.94 -12.72 3.70
C GLN A 110 3.06 -11.46 3.72
N GLY A 111 2.25 -11.24 2.66
CA GLY A 111 1.30 -10.13 2.57
C GLY A 111 0.22 -10.20 3.66
N PHE A 112 -0.34 -11.38 3.88
CA PHE A 112 -1.31 -11.60 4.94
C PHE A 112 -0.71 -11.35 6.34
N GLY A 113 0.52 -11.82 6.59
CA GLY A 113 1.24 -11.56 7.83
C GLY A 113 1.58 -10.09 8.06
N ALA A 114 2.01 -9.38 7.00
CA ALA A 114 2.35 -7.96 7.04
C ALA A 114 1.16 -7.08 7.45
N CYS A 115 -0.05 -7.49 7.09
CA CYS A 115 -1.29 -6.77 7.38
C CYS A 115 -1.49 -6.55 8.88
N ALA A 116 -1.13 -7.52 9.73
CA ALA A 116 -1.25 -7.41 11.17
C ALA A 116 -0.54 -6.16 11.71
N GLY A 117 0.67 -5.86 11.20
CA GLY A 117 1.44 -4.67 11.58
C GLY A 117 0.65 -3.38 11.37
N THR A 118 0.09 -3.19 10.19
CA THR A 118 -0.62 -1.95 9.84
C THR A 118 -1.96 -1.81 10.56
N VAL A 119 -2.77 -2.87 10.57
CA VAL A 119 -4.13 -2.82 11.14
C VAL A 119 -4.06 -2.67 12.66
N VAL A 120 -3.23 -3.48 13.30
CA VAL A 120 -3.14 -3.47 14.77
C VAL A 120 -2.43 -2.23 15.29
N ALA A 121 -1.41 -1.71 14.58
CA ALA A 121 -0.79 -0.44 14.96
C ALA A 121 -1.80 0.72 14.98
N ARG A 122 -2.69 0.80 13.96
CA ARG A 122 -3.78 1.80 13.94
C ARG A 122 -4.75 1.62 15.11
N ALA A 123 -5.08 0.38 15.46
CA ALA A 123 -5.94 0.08 16.60
C ALA A 123 -5.28 0.50 17.93
N ILE A 124 -3.98 0.19 18.10
CA ILE A 124 -3.21 0.61 19.28
C ILE A 124 -3.20 2.13 19.43
N VAL A 125 -3.04 2.89 18.33
CA VAL A 125 -3.13 4.35 18.36
C VAL A 125 -4.45 4.82 18.97
N GLN A 126 -5.56 4.17 18.61
CA GLN A 126 -6.89 4.51 19.17
C GLN A 126 -6.99 4.09 20.65
N ASP A 127 -6.50 2.88 20.99
CA ASP A 127 -6.58 2.34 22.33
C ASP A 127 -5.82 3.18 23.38
N VAL A 128 -4.68 3.77 22.98
CA VAL A 128 -3.82 4.55 23.91
C VAL A 128 -4.12 6.06 23.90
N SER A 129 -5.01 6.52 23.02
CA SER A 129 -5.29 7.94 22.88
C SER A 129 -6.54 8.32 23.69
N PRO A 130 -6.47 9.35 24.56
CA PRO A 130 -7.61 9.77 25.39
C PRO A 130 -8.71 10.43 24.57
N ASP A 131 -8.38 11.00 23.42
CA ASP A 131 -9.33 11.72 22.56
C ASP A 131 -8.93 11.61 21.06
N ARG A 132 -9.83 12.03 20.18
CA ARG A 132 -9.64 11.96 18.72
C ARG A 132 -8.51 12.85 18.21
N ALA A 133 -8.23 13.98 18.86
CA ALA A 133 -7.19 14.91 18.44
C ALA A 133 -5.81 14.31 18.70
N ARG A 134 -5.64 13.69 19.86
CA ARG A 134 -4.41 12.97 20.23
C ARG A 134 -4.17 11.77 19.33
N ALA A 135 -5.23 10.98 19.04
CA ALA A 135 -5.16 9.86 18.10
C ALA A 135 -4.73 10.32 16.70
N ALA A 136 -5.30 11.41 16.20
CA ALA A 136 -4.92 11.99 14.90
C ALA A 136 -3.47 12.47 14.87
N THR A 137 -3.00 13.09 15.94
CA THR A 137 -1.60 13.54 16.07
C THR A 137 -0.63 12.35 16.06
N LEU A 138 -0.91 11.33 16.87
CA LEU A 138 -0.09 10.13 16.94
C LEU A 138 -0.08 9.36 15.61
N GLN A 139 -1.26 9.23 14.97
CA GLN A 139 -1.36 8.62 13.63
C GLN A 139 -0.58 9.42 12.58
N GLY A 140 -0.53 10.76 12.71
CA GLY A 140 0.27 11.64 11.85
C GLY A 140 1.76 11.32 11.95
N TYR A 141 2.30 11.14 13.15
CA TYR A 141 3.70 10.74 13.35
C TYR A 141 3.99 9.35 12.78
N VAL A 142 3.13 8.37 13.03
CA VAL A 142 3.25 7.01 12.47
C VAL A 142 3.24 7.06 10.94
N SER A 143 2.32 7.81 10.35
CA SER A 143 2.25 7.98 8.89
C SER A 143 3.47 8.70 8.32
N GLY A 144 4.04 9.67 9.06
CA GLY A 144 5.29 10.34 8.68
C GLY A 144 6.44 9.36 8.50
N VAL A 145 6.60 8.42 9.43
CA VAL A 145 7.61 7.35 9.32
C VAL A 145 7.34 6.47 8.10
N THR A 146 6.10 6.03 7.92
CA THR A 146 5.71 5.15 6.80
C THR A 146 5.94 5.80 5.44
N SER A 147 5.76 7.13 5.33
CA SER A 147 5.92 7.88 4.08
C SER A 147 7.36 7.90 3.53
N LEU A 148 8.34 7.55 4.34
CA LEU A 148 9.73 7.46 3.91
C LEU A 148 10.02 6.16 3.13
N ALA A 149 9.25 5.11 3.35
CA ALA A 149 9.50 3.80 2.75
C ALA A 149 9.55 3.84 1.20
N PRO A 150 8.58 4.42 0.48
CA PRO A 150 8.61 4.43 -0.98
C PRO A 150 9.76 5.22 -1.59
N VAL A 151 10.39 6.11 -0.82
CA VAL A 151 11.58 6.87 -1.26
C VAL A 151 12.84 6.06 -1.00
N ILE A 152 12.98 5.49 0.19
CA ILE A 152 14.21 4.84 0.65
C ILE A 152 14.31 3.40 0.14
N ALA A 153 13.22 2.64 0.13
CA ALA A 153 13.23 1.22 -0.14
C ALA A 153 13.76 0.85 -1.54
N PRO A 154 13.35 1.50 -2.64
CA PRO A 154 13.89 1.18 -3.96
C PRO A 154 15.38 1.52 -4.11
N LEU A 155 15.83 2.60 -3.45
CA LEU A 155 17.24 2.99 -3.47
C LEU A 155 18.10 1.95 -2.74
N LEU A 156 17.66 1.51 -1.56
CA LEU A 156 18.30 0.41 -0.83
C LEU A 156 18.26 -0.88 -1.64
N GLY A 157 17.11 -1.18 -2.27
CA GLY A 157 16.94 -2.35 -3.11
C GLY A 157 17.90 -2.38 -4.30
N ALA A 158 18.06 -1.27 -5.00
CA ALA A 158 19.00 -1.16 -6.12
C ALA A 158 20.47 -1.31 -5.66
N ALA A 159 20.84 -0.67 -4.54
CA ALA A 159 22.18 -0.79 -3.96
C ALA A 159 22.49 -2.24 -3.52
N MET A 160 21.55 -2.88 -2.81
CA MET A 160 21.71 -4.28 -2.40
C MET A 160 21.76 -5.23 -3.59
N LEU A 161 20.94 -5.01 -4.62
CA LEU A 161 20.97 -5.80 -5.85
C LEU A 161 22.35 -5.74 -6.52
N ALA A 162 22.93 -4.54 -6.62
CA ALA A 162 24.21 -4.32 -7.26
C ALA A 162 25.38 -4.96 -6.49
N LEU A 163 25.32 -4.96 -5.16
CA LEU A 163 26.43 -5.42 -4.31
C LEU A 163 26.33 -6.88 -3.90
N LEU A 164 25.11 -7.38 -3.67
CA LEU A 164 24.86 -8.65 -2.98
C LEU A 164 23.92 -9.59 -3.76
N GLY A 165 23.29 -9.10 -4.84
CA GLY A 165 22.27 -9.82 -5.56
C GLY A 165 20.87 -9.70 -4.92
N TRP A 166 19.89 -10.45 -5.44
CA TRP A 166 18.49 -10.29 -5.08
C TRP A 166 18.05 -10.99 -3.77
N ARG A 167 18.67 -12.12 -3.41
CA ARG A 167 18.28 -12.90 -2.22
C ARG A 167 18.41 -12.12 -0.90
N PRO A 168 19.46 -11.35 -0.66
CA PRO A 168 19.60 -10.51 0.54
C PRO A 168 18.49 -9.47 0.73
N LEU A 169 17.76 -9.08 -0.32
CA LEU A 169 16.61 -8.19 -0.21
C LEU A 169 15.51 -8.80 0.68
N TYR A 170 15.17 -10.06 0.43
CA TYR A 170 14.23 -10.79 1.27
C TYR A 170 14.84 -11.14 2.64
N GLY A 171 16.13 -11.42 2.69
CA GLY A 171 16.87 -11.63 3.96
C GLY A 171 16.80 -10.41 4.88
N ALA A 172 16.90 -9.19 4.35
CA ALA A 172 16.76 -7.97 5.12
C ALA A 172 15.34 -7.82 5.71
N LEU A 173 14.31 -8.26 4.97
CA LEU A 173 12.93 -8.29 5.48
C LEU A 173 12.76 -9.33 6.60
N VAL A 174 13.48 -10.46 6.53
CA VAL A 174 13.52 -11.47 7.63
C VAL A 174 14.13 -10.85 8.88
N VAL A 175 15.26 -10.16 8.75
CA VAL A 175 15.92 -9.48 9.89
C VAL A 175 15.00 -8.41 10.48
N ALA A 176 14.35 -7.60 9.65
CA ALA A 176 13.38 -6.59 10.09
C ALA A 176 12.19 -7.25 10.81
N GLY A 177 11.65 -8.34 10.26
CA GLY A 177 10.56 -9.12 10.88
C GLY A 177 10.95 -9.66 12.24
N LEU A 178 12.13 -10.30 12.38
CA LEU A 178 12.65 -10.80 13.65
C LEU A 178 12.84 -9.68 14.67
N ALA A 179 13.40 -8.53 14.26
CA ALA A 179 13.56 -7.37 15.12
C ALA A 179 12.21 -6.85 15.63
N LEU A 180 11.18 -6.79 14.77
CA LEU A 180 9.83 -6.39 15.15
C LEU A 180 9.14 -7.41 16.06
N VAL A 181 9.31 -8.72 15.80
CA VAL A 181 8.83 -9.77 16.73
C VAL A 181 9.44 -9.57 18.11
N ALA A 182 10.76 -9.38 18.19
CA ALA A 182 11.45 -9.13 19.45
C ALA A 182 10.95 -7.83 20.12
N ALA A 183 10.85 -6.73 19.37
CA ALA A 183 10.36 -5.46 19.90
C ALA A 183 8.92 -5.57 20.44
N VAL A 184 8.00 -6.18 19.69
CA VAL A 184 6.62 -6.40 20.15
C VAL A 184 6.59 -7.33 21.38
N ARG A 185 7.42 -8.39 21.38
CA ARG A 185 7.47 -9.37 22.49
C ARG A 185 7.95 -8.76 23.80
N PHE A 186 8.90 -7.84 23.75
CA PHE A 186 9.54 -7.33 24.95
C PHE A 186 9.12 -5.92 25.34
N LEU A 187 8.73 -5.08 24.36
CA LEU A 187 8.52 -3.65 24.59
C LEU A 187 7.05 -3.22 24.51
N LEU A 188 6.19 -3.95 23.76
CA LEU A 188 4.79 -3.56 23.57
C LEU A 188 3.90 -4.20 24.66
N PRO A 189 3.19 -3.39 25.48
CA PRO A 189 2.17 -3.90 26.39
C PRO A 189 0.91 -4.34 25.61
N GLU A 190 0.08 -5.18 26.23
CA GLU A 190 -1.26 -5.44 25.69
C GLU A 190 -2.17 -4.22 25.93
N THR A 191 -2.84 -3.75 24.88
CA THR A 191 -3.66 -2.53 24.93
C THR A 191 -5.15 -2.79 24.71
N SER A 192 -5.51 -4.01 24.25
CA SER A 192 -6.90 -4.32 23.91
C SER A 192 -7.81 -4.40 25.12
N PRO A 193 -8.98 -3.72 25.09
CA PRO A 193 -10.04 -3.91 26.09
C PRO A 193 -10.80 -5.24 25.92
N ARG A 194 -10.49 -6.09 24.94
CA ARG A 194 -11.16 -7.36 24.62
C ARG A 194 -12.69 -7.26 24.59
N ALA A 195 -13.20 -6.30 23.83
CA ALA A 195 -14.64 -6.12 23.64
C ALA A 195 -15.14 -7.01 22.49
N ALA A 196 -16.06 -7.91 22.78
CA ALA A 196 -16.79 -8.63 21.74
C ALA A 196 -17.75 -7.65 21.03
N ARG A 197 -17.48 -7.29 19.76
CA ARG A 197 -18.41 -6.57 18.90
C ARG A 197 -19.08 -7.54 17.96
N ASP A 198 -20.38 -7.35 17.70
CA ASP A 198 -21.05 -8.02 16.60
C ASP A 198 -20.59 -7.39 15.28
N LEU A 199 -19.58 -8.02 14.69
CA LEU A 199 -18.92 -7.54 13.48
C LEU A 199 -19.84 -7.69 12.26
N GLY A 200 -20.66 -8.74 12.21
CA GLY A 200 -21.60 -8.95 11.11
C GLY A 200 -22.57 -7.78 10.97
N ALA A 201 -23.17 -7.38 12.08
CA ALA A 201 -24.06 -6.23 12.12
C ALA A 201 -23.33 -4.92 11.79
N ALA A 202 -22.07 -4.76 12.25
CA ALA A 202 -21.27 -3.57 11.95
C ALA A 202 -20.91 -3.46 10.47
N TYR A 203 -20.46 -4.55 9.84
CA TYR A 203 -20.20 -4.60 8.39
C TYR A 203 -21.46 -4.30 7.59
N ALA A 204 -22.59 -4.89 7.96
CA ALA A 204 -23.87 -4.65 7.30
C ALA A 204 -24.31 -3.18 7.39
N ARG A 205 -24.09 -2.52 8.54
CA ARG A 205 -24.38 -1.07 8.70
C ARG A 205 -23.52 -0.23 7.75
N VAL A 206 -22.21 -0.47 7.72
CA VAL A 206 -21.29 0.30 6.87
C VAL A 206 -21.61 0.10 5.39
N LEU A 207 -21.92 -1.12 4.95
CA LEU A 207 -22.31 -1.40 3.55
C LEU A 207 -23.63 -0.74 3.14
N ARG A 208 -24.53 -0.47 4.10
CA ARG A 208 -25.79 0.23 3.85
C ARG A 208 -25.63 1.75 3.74
N LEU A 209 -24.50 2.33 4.13
CA LEU A 209 -24.26 3.76 3.93
C LEU A 209 -24.17 4.05 2.43
N PRO A 210 -24.97 5.01 1.90
CA PRO A 210 -25.14 5.19 0.45
C PRO A 210 -23.84 5.43 -0.32
N ARG A 211 -22.86 6.08 0.31
CA ARG A 211 -21.59 6.44 -0.34
C ARG A 211 -20.48 5.41 -0.17
N THR A 212 -20.64 4.40 0.70
CA THR A 212 -19.57 3.43 0.98
C THR A 212 -19.17 2.64 -0.26
N ILE A 213 -20.13 2.07 -0.98
CA ILE A 213 -19.85 1.27 -2.19
C ILE A 213 -19.24 2.13 -3.31
N PRO A 214 -19.82 3.29 -3.70
CA PRO A 214 -19.18 4.16 -4.68
C PRO A 214 -17.76 4.59 -4.31
N LEU A 215 -17.50 4.94 -3.04
CA LEU A 215 -16.17 5.35 -2.60
C LEU A 215 -15.19 4.17 -2.51
N ALA A 216 -15.66 2.97 -2.14
CA ALA A 216 -14.86 1.75 -2.23
C ALA A 216 -14.46 1.44 -3.67
N LEU A 217 -15.38 1.53 -4.63
CA LEU A 217 -15.08 1.39 -6.06
C LEU A 217 -14.09 2.47 -6.54
N PHE A 218 -14.26 3.71 -6.07
CA PHE A 218 -13.34 4.80 -6.39
C PHE A 218 -11.90 4.47 -5.96
N VAL A 219 -11.69 4.12 -4.69
CA VAL A 219 -10.34 3.82 -4.19
C VAL A 219 -9.75 2.56 -4.83
N THR A 220 -10.60 1.56 -5.14
CA THR A 220 -10.24 0.35 -5.89
C THR A 220 -9.68 0.69 -7.27
N CYS A 221 -10.44 1.47 -8.05
CA CYS A 221 -10.07 1.82 -9.42
C CYS A 221 -8.87 2.74 -9.49
N LEU A 222 -8.83 3.82 -8.69
CA LEU A 222 -7.73 4.78 -8.73
C LEU A 222 -6.43 4.18 -8.23
N PHE A 223 -6.47 3.44 -7.12
CA PHE A 223 -5.27 2.77 -6.62
C PHE A 223 -4.86 1.62 -7.52
N GLY A 224 -5.83 0.95 -8.16
CA GLY A 224 -5.55 -0.05 -9.19
C GLY A 224 -4.73 0.52 -10.35
N ALA A 225 -5.13 1.68 -10.88
CA ALA A 225 -4.36 2.40 -11.90
C ALA A 225 -2.94 2.73 -11.42
N TYR A 226 -2.82 3.28 -10.22
CA TYR A 226 -1.53 3.64 -9.64
C TYR A 226 -0.65 2.42 -9.37
N PHE A 227 -1.23 1.32 -8.84
CA PHE A 227 -0.46 0.11 -8.53
C PHE A 227 -0.03 -0.69 -9.77
N ALA A 228 -0.80 -0.63 -10.88
CA ALA A 228 -0.37 -1.20 -12.15
C ALA A 228 0.93 -0.54 -12.64
N LEU A 229 1.06 0.79 -12.49
CA LEU A 229 2.30 1.53 -12.74
C LEU A 229 3.42 1.08 -11.79
N ILE A 230 3.16 0.96 -10.49
CA ILE A 230 4.15 0.47 -9.52
C ILE A 230 4.67 -0.91 -9.91
N SER A 231 3.77 -1.88 -10.09
CA SER A 231 4.14 -3.29 -10.31
C SER A 231 4.74 -3.55 -11.68
N GLY A 232 4.33 -2.81 -12.70
CA GLY A 232 4.78 -2.99 -14.07
C GLY A 232 6.00 -2.14 -14.45
N SER A 233 6.26 -1.02 -13.72
CA SER A 233 7.35 -0.08 -14.05
C SER A 233 8.74 -0.70 -14.14
N PRO A 234 9.14 -1.72 -13.33
CA PRO A 234 10.45 -2.35 -13.50
C PRO A 234 10.60 -3.02 -14.87
N PHE A 235 9.53 -3.64 -15.37
CA PHE A 235 9.55 -4.31 -16.68
C PHE A 235 9.46 -3.31 -17.83
N ALA A 236 8.69 -2.23 -17.69
CA ALA A 236 8.64 -1.16 -18.67
C ALA A 236 9.97 -0.40 -18.77
N LEU A 237 10.50 0.07 -17.65
CA LEU A 237 11.71 0.89 -17.63
C LEU A 237 12.98 0.06 -17.79
N VAL A 238 13.16 -1.01 -16.98
CA VAL A 238 14.42 -1.76 -16.97
C VAL A 238 14.49 -2.78 -18.10
N THR A 239 13.42 -3.54 -18.35
CA THR A 239 13.45 -4.61 -19.38
C THR A 239 13.15 -4.07 -20.78
N GLN A 240 12.09 -3.26 -20.97
CA GLN A 240 11.68 -2.80 -22.28
C GLN A 240 12.48 -1.58 -22.76
N MET A 241 12.73 -0.60 -21.85
CA MET A 241 13.40 0.67 -22.18
C MET A 241 14.88 0.69 -21.80
N HIS A 242 15.43 -0.42 -21.26
CA HIS A 242 16.83 -0.61 -20.89
C HIS A 242 17.41 0.43 -19.91
N VAL A 243 16.55 0.96 -19.01
CA VAL A 243 16.98 1.89 -17.97
C VAL A 243 17.74 1.14 -16.87
N PRO A 244 18.94 1.58 -16.46
CA PRO A 244 19.67 0.94 -15.36
C PRO A 244 18.86 0.92 -14.07
N SER A 245 18.95 -0.18 -13.28
CA SER A 245 18.18 -0.38 -12.04
C SER A 245 18.41 0.74 -10.99
N GLY A 246 19.61 1.33 -10.94
CA GLY A 246 19.88 2.48 -10.08
C GLY A 246 19.10 3.73 -10.51
N LEU A 247 19.02 4.01 -11.80
CA LEU A 247 18.25 5.15 -12.34
C LEU A 247 16.73 4.90 -12.21
N TYR A 248 16.28 3.64 -12.38
CA TYR A 248 14.91 3.24 -12.07
C TYR A 248 14.53 3.58 -10.62
N ALA A 249 15.41 3.28 -9.65
CA ALA A 249 15.15 3.57 -8.24
C ALA A 249 15.00 5.08 -7.97
N VAL A 250 15.78 5.93 -8.65
CA VAL A 250 15.63 7.39 -8.59
C VAL A 250 14.30 7.83 -9.20
N ALA A 251 13.93 7.30 -10.37
CA ALA A 251 12.66 7.59 -11.02
C ALA A 251 11.47 7.21 -10.13
N PHE A 252 11.55 6.07 -9.43
CA PHE A 252 10.52 5.65 -8.48
C PHE A 252 10.46 6.57 -7.25
N ALA A 253 11.61 7.01 -6.73
CA ALA A 253 11.65 7.97 -5.63
C ALA A 253 11.02 9.33 -6.02
N LEU A 254 11.23 9.81 -7.25
CA LEU A 254 10.56 11.01 -7.78
C LEU A 254 9.04 10.83 -7.83
N ASN A 255 8.57 9.66 -8.25
CA ASN A 255 7.15 9.32 -8.23
C ASN A 255 6.57 9.33 -6.80
N ALA A 256 7.28 8.76 -5.82
CA ALA A 256 6.90 8.83 -4.42
C ALA A 256 6.83 10.28 -3.90
N CYS A 257 7.78 11.13 -4.30
CA CYS A 257 7.74 12.56 -3.98
C CYS A 257 6.53 13.27 -4.62
N ALA A 258 6.13 12.90 -5.84
CA ALA A 258 4.94 13.44 -6.48
C ALA A 258 3.66 13.07 -5.69
N LEU A 259 3.53 11.82 -5.25
CA LEU A 259 2.43 11.37 -4.39
C LEU A 259 2.37 12.16 -3.08
N LEU A 260 3.50 12.33 -2.40
CA LEU A 260 3.60 13.09 -1.15
C LEU A 260 3.26 14.57 -1.36
N THR A 261 3.75 15.17 -2.43
CA THR A 261 3.45 16.55 -2.80
C THR A 261 1.95 16.75 -3.04
N GLY A 262 1.31 15.80 -3.76
CA GLY A 262 -0.13 15.77 -3.93
C GLY A 262 -0.88 15.68 -2.60
N SER A 263 -0.45 14.81 -1.70
CA SER A 263 -1.10 14.60 -0.40
C SER A 263 -0.96 15.80 0.53
N PHE A 264 0.26 16.27 0.76
CA PHE A 264 0.50 17.39 1.68
C PHE A 264 0.11 18.74 1.09
N GLY A 265 0.37 18.96 -0.20
CA GLY A 265 -0.07 20.15 -0.94
C GLY A 265 -1.59 20.22 -1.02
N GLY A 266 -2.22 19.10 -1.34
CA GLY A 266 -3.66 18.95 -1.37
C GLY A 266 -4.30 19.29 -0.03
N ALA A 267 -3.75 18.82 1.09
CA ALA A 267 -4.26 19.13 2.42
C ALA A 267 -4.21 20.64 2.75
N ARG A 268 -3.22 21.38 2.23
CA ARG A 268 -3.17 22.85 2.37
C ARG A 268 -4.20 23.54 1.49
N VAL A 269 -4.35 23.10 0.25
CA VAL A 269 -5.30 23.66 -0.72
C VAL A 269 -6.75 23.38 -0.29
N ALA A 270 -7.03 22.20 0.29
CA ALA A 270 -8.35 21.85 0.80
C ALA A 270 -8.92 22.86 1.82
N ARG A 271 -8.05 23.49 2.62
CA ARG A 271 -8.45 24.53 3.57
C ARG A 271 -8.97 25.81 2.90
N ARG A 272 -8.59 26.07 1.63
CA ARG A 272 -9.00 27.27 0.88
C ARG A 272 -10.16 27.00 -0.05
N VAL A 273 -10.14 25.88 -0.78
CA VAL A 273 -11.14 25.59 -1.83
C VAL A 273 -12.25 24.63 -1.37
N GLY A 274 -12.08 24.03 -0.20
CA GLY A 274 -12.96 22.99 0.34
C GLY A 274 -12.58 21.58 -0.16
N PRO A 275 -12.75 20.54 0.69
CA PRO A 275 -12.33 19.17 0.40
C PRO A 275 -13.05 18.55 -0.81
N GLU A 276 -14.32 18.90 -1.01
CA GLU A 276 -15.11 18.34 -2.11
C GLU A 276 -14.74 18.85 -3.50
N ARG A 277 -14.45 20.16 -3.60
CA ARG A 277 -13.95 20.74 -4.85
C ARG A 277 -12.58 20.17 -5.17
N LEU A 278 -11.73 20.04 -4.15
CA LEU A 278 -10.40 19.45 -4.33
C LEU A 278 -10.49 17.98 -4.73
N PHE A 279 -11.44 17.23 -4.18
CA PHE A 279 -11.69 15.84 -4.60
C PHE A 279 -12.02 15.78 -6.09
N GLY A 280 -12.95 16.61 -6.59
CA GLY A 280 -13.26 16.68 -8.01
C GLY A 280 -12.08 17.08 -8.89
N ILE A 281 -11.26 18.04 -8.45
CA ILE A 281 -10.01 18.44 -9.14
C ILE A 281 -9.06 17.24 -9.21
N GLY A 282 -8.84 16.53 -8.11
CA GLY A 282 -7.99 15.33 -8.06
C GLY A 282 -8.44 14.23 -9.03
N VAL A 283 -9.76 14.01 -9.13
CA VAL A 283 -10.35 13.06 -10.10
C VAL A 283 -10.09 13.51 -11.53
N GLY A 284 -10.32 14.80 -11.85
CA GLY A 284 -10.06 15.35 -13.18
C GLY A 284 -8.58 15.21 -13.58
N LEU A 285 -7.67 15.54 -12.67
CA LEU A 285 -6.23 15.36 -12.88
C LEU A 285 -5.86 13.89 -13.09
N ALA A 286 -6.47 12.96 -12.36
CA ALA A 286 -6.22 11.52 -12.53
C ALA A 286 -6.66 11.03 -13.91
N VAL A 287 -7.83 11.46 -14.40
CA VAL A 287 -8.30 11.12 -15.76
C VAL A 287 -7.36 11.68 -16.84
N LEU A 288 -6.98 12.93 -16.73
CA LEU A 288 -6.04 13.55 -17.68
C LEU A 288 -4.68 12.82 -17.66
N ALA A 289 -4.18 12.49 -16.48
CA ALA A 289 -2.96 11.71 -16.34
C ALA A 289 -3.10 10.30 -16.90
N GLY A 290 -4.24 9.62 -16.70
CA GLY A 290 -4.52 8.31 -17.29
C GLY A 290 -4.55 8.32 -18.82
N ILE A 291 -5.17 9.34 -19.42
CA ILE A 291 -5.17 9.55 -20.88
C ILE A 291 -3.74 9.80 -21.37
N ALA A 292 -2.99 10.66 -20.68
CA ALA A 292 -1.60 10.95 -21.06
C ALA A 292 -0.71 9.70 -20.93
N THR A 293 -0.88 8.91 -19.89
CA THR A 293 -0.16 7.64 -19.68
C THR A 293 -0.45 6.68 -20.83
N PHE A 294 -1.72 6.44 -21.15
CA PHE A 294 -2.10 5.58 -22.26
C PHE A 294 -1.50 6.07 -23.57
N ALA A 295 -1.60 7.38 -23.87
CA ALA A 295 -1.09 7.94 -25.12
C ALA A 295 0.43 7.81 -25.24
N VAL A 296 1.17 8.15 -24.19
CA VAL A 296 2.64 8.06 -24.18
C VAL A 296 3.09 6.61 -24.27
N ASP A 297 2.54 5.74 -23.45
CA ASP A 297 2.99 4.35 -23.32
C ASP A 297 2.65 3.49 -24.55
N THR A 298 1.59 3.89 -25.31
CA THR A 298 1.16 3.18 -26.52
C THR A 298 1.83 3.72 -27.78
N PHE A 299 1.90 5.06 -27.94
CA PHE A 299 2.28 5.67 -29.23
C PHE A 299 3.73 6.18 -29.25
N ALA A 300 4.30 6.54 -28.10
CA ALA A 300 5.64 7.11 -28.03
C ALA A 300 6.35 6.74 -26.71
N PRO A 301 6.56 5.44 -26.42
CA PRO A 301 7.10 4.99 -25.14
C PRO A 301 8.55 5.46 -24.99
N THR A 302 8.78 6.41 -24.08
CA THR A 302 10.09 6.90 -23.68
C THR A 302 10.24 6.84 -22.16
N PRO A 303 11.46 6.63 -21.64
CA PRO A 303 11.67 6.62 -20.19
C PRO A 303 11.20 7.90 -19.50
N ALA A 304 11.49 9.05 -20.08
CA ALA A 304 11.09 10.36 -19.53
C ALA A 304 9.56 10.54 -19.56
N GLY A 305 8.91 10.15 -20.66
CA GLY A 305 7.46 10.22 -20.81
C GLY A 305 6.74 9.31 -19.79
N PHE A 306 7.19 8.05 -19.67
CA PHE A 306 6.67 7.11 -18.69
C PHE A 306 6.79 7.65 -17.26
N VAL A 307 7.98 8.14 -16.86
CA VAL A 307 8.20 8.69 -15.51
C VAL A 307 7.34 9.93 -15.25
N ALA A 308 7.21 10.81 -16.24
CA ALA A 308 6.40 12.02 -16.11
C ALA A 308 4.90 11.70 -15.92
N THR A 309 4.34 10.81 -16.74
CA THR A 309 2.92 10.42 -16.63
C THR A 309 2.64 9.63 -15.37
N PHE A 310 3.57 8.75 -14.95
CA PHE A 310 3.49 8.06 -13.67
C PHE A 310 3.47 9.05 -12.50
N ALA A 311 4.34 10.06 -12.49
CA ALA A 311 4.35 11.10 -11.47
C ALA A 311 3.05 11.92 -11.46
N CYS A 312 2.42 12.17 -12.63
CA CYS A 312 1.12 12.84 -12.70
C CYS A 312 0.00 11.99 -12.05
N ILE A 313 -0.06 10.68 -12.30
CA ILE A 313 -1.03 9.78 -11.66
C ILE A 313 -0.77 9.71 -10.14
N ALA A 314 0.49 9.63 -9.72
CA ALA A 314 0.86 9.65 -8.30
C ALA A 314 0.41 10.93 -7.61
N PHE A 315 0.68 12.09 -8.20
CA PHE A 315 0.27 13.39 -7.68
C PHE A 315 -1.25 13.50 -7.58
N ALA A 316 -1.98 13.13 -8.63
CA ALA A 316 -3.45 13.12 -8.64
C ALA A 316 -4.03 12.15 -7.57
N SER A 317 -3.43 10.97 -7.42
CA SER A 317 -3.80 10.00 -6.38
C SER A 317 -3.53 10.54 -4.97
N GLY A 318 -2.42 11.25 -4.78
CA GLY A 318 -2.11 11.94 -3.53
C GLY A 318 -3.16 12.97 -3.12
N ILE A 319 -3.78 13.64 -4.09
CA ILE A 319 -4.91 14.56 -3.83
C ILE A 319 -6.21 13.77 -3.60
N ALA A 320 -6.55 12.84 -4.49
CA ALA A 320 -7.88 12.26 -4.55
C ALA A 320 -8.15 11.21 -3.47
N LEU A 321 -7.19 10.31 -3.16
CA LEU A 321 -7.39 9.23 -2.20
C LEU A 321 -7.70 9.74 -0.77
N PRO A 322 -6.93 10.68 -0.18
CA PRO A 322 -7.25 11.19 1.15
C PRO A 322 -8.63 11.85 1.23
N ASN A 323 -9.05 12.54 0.16
CA ASN A 323 -10.36 13.19 0.11
C ASN A 323 -11.50 12.16 -0.01
N ALA A 324 -11.29 11.03 -0.71
CA ALA A 324 -12.24 9.91 -0.75
C ALA A 324 -12.43 9.27 0.64
N TYR A 325 -11.33 9.03 1.37
CA TYR A 325 -11.40 8.56 2.75
C TYR A 325 -12.11 9.55 3.66
N ALA A 326 -11.79 10.85 3.57
CA ALA A 326 -12.45 11.88 4.36
C ALA A 326 -13.97 11.92 4.11
N ALA A 327 -14.39 11.79 2.83
CA ALA A 327 -15.80 11.74 2.45
C ALA A 327 -16.53 10.52 3.02
N ALA A 328 -15.90 9.33 3.00
CA ALA A 328 -16.49 8.12 3.56
C ALA A 328 -16.59 8.15 5.08
N LEU A 329 -15.57 8.71 5.75
CA LEU A 329 -15.53 8.77 7.21
C LEU A 329 -16.52 9.82 7.78
N ALA A 330 -16.87 10.84 7.00
CA ALA A 330 -17.87 11.84 7.41
C ALA A 330 -19.24 11.21 7.68
N ASP A 331 -19.62 10.17 6.91
CA ASP A 331 -20.91 9.49 7.02
C ASP A 331 -20.88 8.28 7.99
N ALA A 332 -19.70 7.86 8.43
CA ALA A 332 -19.50 6.59 9.13
C ALA A 332 -19.78 6.62 10.65
N GLY A 333 -19.82 7.79 11.27
CA GLY A 333 -20.11 7.95 12.70
C GLY A 333 -19.24 7.05 13.61
N PRO A 334 -19.87 6.17 14.43
CA PRO A 334 -19.14 5.26 15.32
C PRO A 334 -18.40 4.13 14.59
N ASP A 335 -18.76 3.83 13.33
CA ASP A 335 -18.17 2.77 12.52
C ASP A 335 -17.00 3.28 11.63
N ALA A 336 -16.46 4.49 11.87
CA ALA A 336 -15.41 5.13 11.07
C ALA A 336 -14.14 4.26 10.93
N GLY A 337 -13.73 3.56 12.00
CA GLY A 337 -12.58 2.65 11.96
C GLY A 337 -12.82 1.47 11.01
N LEU A 338 -14.00 0.87 11.05
CA LEU A 338 -14.40 -0.22 10.17
C LEU A 338 -14.49 0.24 8.72
N THR A 339 -15.10 1.41 8.47
CA THR A 339 -15.19 2.03 7.14
C THR A 339 -13.80 2.25 6.54
N SER A 340 -12.87 2.81 7.31
CA SER A 340 -11.48 3.00 6.87
C SER A 340 -10.80 1.68 6.52
N GLY A 341 -11.00 0.63 7.34
CA GLY A 341 -10.48 -0.71 7.08
C GLY A 341 -11.04 -1.33 5.80
N MET A 342 -12.35 -1.19 5.56
CA MET A 342 -13.01 -1.69 4.34
C MET A 342 -12.51 -0.97 3.08
N LEU A 343 -12.37 0.37 3.13
CA LEU A 343 -11.80 1.11 2.01
C LEU A 343 -10.34 0.71 1.76
N GLY A 344 -9.55 0.53 2.82
CA GLY A 344 -8.18 0.07 2.71
C GLY A 344 -8.06 -1.32 2.09
N ALA A 345 -8.93 -2.25 2.49
CA ALA A 345 -9.03 -3.57 1.88
C ALA A 345 -9.39 -3.49 0.39
N ALA A 346 -10.45 -2.73 0.06
CA ALA A 346 -10.88 -2.52 -1.33
C ALA A 346 -9.77 -1.90 -2.19
N GLN A 347 -9.08 -0.90 -1.66
CA GLN A 347 -7.94 -0.26 -2.30
C GLN A 347 -6.83 -1.27 -2.65
N MET A 348 -6.40 -2.08 -1.67
CA MET A 348 -5.31 -3.04 -1.87
C MET A 348 -5.71 -4.22 -2.77
N ILE A 349 -6.94 -4.71 -2.64
CA ILE A 349 -7.50 -5.73 -3.54
C ILE A 349 -7.53 -5.21 -4.98
N GLY A 350 -7.99 -3.96 -5.17
CA GLY A 350 -7.98 -3.31 -6.48
C GLY A 350 -6.58 -3.20 -7.08
N GLY A 351 -5.60 -2.83 -6.26
CA GLY A 351 -4.19 -2.82 -6.65
C GLY A 351 -3.70 -4.18 -7.12
N GLY A 352 -3.95 -5.23 -6.34
CA GLY A 352 -3.56 -6.60 -6.68
C GLY A 352 -4.20 -7.08 -7.99
N ILE A 353 -5.50 -6.83 -8.19
CA ILE A 353 -6.22 -7.18 -9.42
C ILE A 353 -5.64 -6.44 -10.62
N ALA A 354 -5.50 -5.12 -10.53
CA ALA A 354 -5.01 -4.28 -11.63
C ALA A 354 -3.56 -4.62 -12.00
N GLY A 355 -2.68 -4.85 -11.00
CA GLY A 355 -1.32 -5.29 -11.23
C GLY A 355 -1.24 -6.65 -11.93
N THR A 356 -2.11 -7.60 -11.55
CA THR A 356 -2.21 -8.89 -12.23
C THR A 356 -2.68 -8.73 -13.68
N ILE A 357 -3.74 -7.93 -13.91
CA ILE A 357 -4.26 -7.66 -15.26
C ILE A 357 -3.15 -7.06 -16.14
N ALA A 358 -2.44 -6.03 -15.65
CA ALA A 358 -1.34 -5.42 -16.40
C ALA A 358 -0.23 -6.42 -16.76
N GLY A 359 0.04 -7.41 -15.88
CA GLY A 359 1.06 -8.43 -16.13
C GLY A 359 0.68 -9.51 -17.13
N VAL A 360 -0.63 -9.80 -17.32
CA VAL A 360 -1.10 -10.87 -18.20
C VAL A 360 -1.63 -10.38 -19.56
N LEU A 361 -1.78 -9.08 -19.76
CA LEU A 361 -2.20 -8.52 -21.04
C LEU A 361 -1.16 -8.86 -22.12
N PRO A 362 -1.59 -9.20 -23.36
CA PRO A 362 -0.71 -9.65 -24.45
C PRO A 362 -0.05 -8.48 -25.22
N PHE A 363 0.27 -7.39 -24.50
CA PHE A 363 0.90 -6.20 -25.07
C PHE A 363 2.28 -5.97 -24.43
N ALA A 364 3.03 -5.00 -24.96
CA ALA A 364 4.27 -4.57 -24.34
C ALA A 364 4.03 -4.06 -22.89
N PRO A 365 4.99 -4.20 -21.97
CA PRO A 365 4.80 -3.82 -20.58
C PRO A 365 4.26 -2.40 -20.39
N ALA A 366 4.82 -1.40 -21.06
CA ALA A 366 4.35 -0.02 -20.98
C ALA A 366 2.91 0.13 -21.47
N GLU A 367 2.59 -0.45 -22.64
CA GLU A 367 1.24 -0.40 -23.23
C GLU A 367 0.19 -1.06 -22.32
N SER A 368 0.50 -2.24 -21.77
CA SER A 368 -0.36 -2.94 -20.80
C SER A 368 -0.68 -2.07 -19.59
N ILE A 369 0.34 -1.39 -19.06
CA ILE A 369 0.21 -0.46 -17.94
C ILE A 369 -0.67 0.74 -18.34
N GLY A 370 -0.44 1.33 -19.51
CA GLY A 370 -1.21 2.46 -20.01
C GLY A 370 -2.69 2.15 -20.15
N ILE A 371 -3.04 0.96 -20.68
CA ILE A 371 -4.43 0.49 -20.81
C ILE A 371 -5.09 0.38 -19.42
N VAL A 372 -4.41 -0.27 -18.47
CA VAL A 372 -4.96 -0.47 -17.11
C VAL A 372 -5.06 0.85 -16.36
N ALA A 373 -4.08 1.76 -16.53
CA ALA A 373 -4.10 3.08 -15.93
C ALA A 373 -5.27 3.93 -16.44
N LEU A 374 -5.53 3.93 -17.75
CA LEU A 374 -6.68 4.62 -18.34
C LEU A 374 -8.01 4.03 -17.83
N ALA A 375 -8.17 2.71 -17.91
CA ALA A 375 -9.39 2.04 -17.44
C ALA A 375 -9.65 2.32 -15.95
N GLY A 376 -8.62 2.27 -15.12
CA GLY A 376 -8.73 2.52 -13.68
C GLY A 376 -9.09 3.99 -13.37
N THR A 377 -8.48 4.96 -14.04
CA THR A 377 -8.79 6.38 -13.83
C THR A 377 -10.19 6.75 -14.32
N LEU A 378 -10.67 6.18 -15.44
CA LEU A 378 -12.05 6.34 -15.91
C LEU A 378 -13.05 5.66 -14.97
N GLY A 379 -12.74 4.44 -14.49
CA GLY A 379 -13.55 3.74 -13.49
C GLY A 379 -13.67 4.54 -12.19
N ALA A 380 -12.57 5.16 -11.74
CA ALA A 380 -12.57 6.04 -10.58
C ALA A 380 -13.46 7.28 -10.81
N ALA A 381 -13.42 7.91 -11.99
CA ALA A 381 -14.28 9.03 -12.32
C ALA A 381 -15.78 8.64 -12.33
N ALA A 382 -16.10 7.48 -12.88
CA ALA A 382 -17.48 6.95 -12.86
C ALA A 382 -17.96 6.70 -11.41
N ALA A 383 -17.14 6.06 -10.58
CA ALA A 383 -17.42 5.81 -9.18
C ALA A 383 -17.58 7.12 -8.37
N TYR A 384 -16.76 8.13 -8.65
CA TYR A 384 -16.91 9.47 -8.07
C TYR A 384 -18.25 10.10 -8.45
N ALA A 385 -18.66 10.03 -9.75
CA ALA A 385 -19.93 10.54 -10.20
C ALA A 385 -21.11 9.86 -9.50
N LEU A 386 -21.04 8.52 -9.29
CA LEU A 386 -22.02 7.77 -8.51
C LEU A 386 -22.07 8.25 -7.06
N SER A 387 -20.91 8.47 -6.42
CA SER A 387 -20.86 8.93 -5.03
C SER A 387 -21.49 10.30 -4.80
N ARG A 388 -21.59 11.11 -5.86
CA ARG A 388 -22.28 12.42 -5.81
C ARG A 388 -23.80 12.32 -5.94
N ARG A 389 -24.29 11.28 -6.61
CA ARG A 389 -25.73 11.03 -6.76
C ARG A 389 -26.39 10.42 -5.53
N THR A 390 -25.58 9.82 -4.67
CA THR A 390 -26.03 9.15 -3.43
C THR A 390 -25.95 10.05 -2.18
N ARG A 391 -25.84 11.35 -2.39
CA ARG A 391 -25.92 12.40 -1.34
C ARG A 391 -27.33 12.69 -0.87
#